data_62c4949985f5e6a86af0b0fbe1bf96ee
#
_entry.id   62c4949985f5e6a86af0b0fbe1bf96ee
#
_cell.length_a   1.000
_cell.length_b   1.000
_cell.length_c   1.000
_cell.angle_alpha   90.00
_cell.angle_beta   90.00
_cell.angle_gamma   90.00
#
_symmetry.space_group_name_H-M   'P 1'
#
loop_
_entity.id
_entity.type
_entity.pdbx_description
1 polymer ?
#
loop_
_entity_poly.entity_id
_entity_poly.type
_entity_poly.pdbx_seq_one_letter_code
_entity_poly.pdbx_strand_id
1 'polypeptide(L)'
;MYQAVSDAAIALFLEKGFEKVPVAEVAAAAEISKPTLFRYFPAKEDLVLHRFADHVDEAARVVAERPAKRSPLDALQRRFLDGLEHRDPVTGLCDNVHVLAFHRLLYGTPSLVARLYGYQERSEAALGEALSKAAVDTSAESPTGPRTGPRTGPRTGSPDADALAARLAAGQIIAVQRILALENWRRIDAGESAEAVWPEAVVAANRAFGQLRSGLTTYA
;
A
#
# COMPACT_ATOMS: atom_id res chain seq x y z
N MET A 1 -1.34 15.63 -17.41
CA MET A 1 0.04 16.15 -17.47
C MET A 1 1.00 15.30 -16.61
N TYR A 2 0.79 15.11 -15.32
CA TYR A 2 1.66 14.29 -14.47
C TYR A 2 1.88 12.87 -15.02
N GLN A 3 0.80 12.18 -15.37
CA GLN A 3 0.87 10.82 -15.91
C GLN A 3 1.70 10.75 -17.21
N ALA A 4 1.49 11.68 -18.14
CA ALA A 4 2.23 11.70 -19.41
C ALA A 4 3.73 11.90 -19.20
N VAL A 5 4.13 12.76 -18.25
CA VAL A 5 5.55 12.99 -17.89
C VAL A 5 6.15 11.74 -17.25
N SER A 6 5.41 11.10 -16.32
CA SER A 6 5.84 9.85 -15.70
C SER A 6 5.99 8.71 -16.71
N ASP A 7 5.04 8.57 -17.64
CA ASP A 7 5.09 7.53 -18.68
C ASP A 7 6.27 7.74 -19.64
N ALA A 8 6.53 8.98 -20.07
CA ALA A 8 7.70 9.31 -20.88
C ALA A 8 9.02 9.02 -20.14
N ALA A 9 9.09 9.35 -18.85
CA ALA A 9 10.25 9.08 -18.02
C ALA A 9 10.49 7.57 -17.87
N ILE A 10 9.46 6.80 -17.54
CA ILE A 10 9.54 5.35 -17.39
C ILE A 10 9.99 4.68 -18.69
N ALA A 11 9.45 5.10 -19.84
CA ALA A 11 9.88 4.58 -21.15
C ALA A 11 11.38 4.80 -21.39
N LEU A 12 11.89 6.01 -21.14
CA LEU A 12 13.31 6.33 -21.27
C LEU A 12 14.18 5.51 -20.28
N PHE A 13 13.73 5.35 -19.03
CA PHE A 13 14.46 4.60 -18.02
C PHE A 13 14.52 3.11 -18.35
N LEU A 14 13.45 2.55 -18.91
CA LEU A 14 13.42 1.15 -19.37
C LEU A 14 14.34 0.93 -20.58
N GLU A 15 14.41 1.89 -21.50
CA GLU A 15 15.25 1.80 -22.70
C GLU A 15 16.74 1.97 -22.39
N LYS A 16 17.10 3.00 -21.59
CA LYS A 16 18.49 3.44 -21.41
C LYS A 16 19.09 3.14 -20.04
N GLY A 17 18.24 2.77 -19.07
CA GLY A 17 18.59 2.57 -17.67
C GLY A 17 18.42 3.84 -16.84
N PHE A 18 17.94 3.70 -15.59
CA PHE A 18 17.61 4.81 -14.72
C PHE A 18 18.77 5.80 -14.54
N GLU A 19 19.97 5.31 -14.20
CA GLU A 19 21.11 6.19 -13.90
C GLU A 19 21.62 6.97 -15.12
N LYS A 20 21.47 6.40 -16.31
CA LYS A 20 22.02 6.99 -17.54
C LYS A 20 21.19 8.10 -18.15
N VAL A 21 19.92 8.22 -17.79
CA VAL A 21 19.01 9.24 -18.33
C VAL A 21 19.05 10.49 -17.45
N PRO A 22 19.56 11.62 -17.94
CA PRO A 22 19.50 12.89 -17.20
C PRO A 22 18.07 13.44 -17.18
N VAL A 23 17.71 14.15 -16.11
CA VAL A 23 16.38 14.78 -15.96
C VAL A 23 16.06 15.77 -17.10
N ALA A 24 17.07 16.39 -17.69
CA ALA A 24 16.90 17.28 -18.85
C ALA A 24 16.36 16.56 -20.08
N GLU A 25 16.75 15.29 -20.29
CA GLU A 25 16.26 14.47 -21.38
C GLU A 25 14.79 14.09 -21.17
N VAL A 26 14.40 13.77 -19.93
CA VAL A 26 12.99 13.54 -19.58
C VAL A 26 12.15 14.80 -19.81
N ALA A 27 12.65 15.96 -19.40
CA ALA A 27 11.95 17.23 -19.63
C ALA A 27 11.75 17.52 -21.11
N ALA A 28 12.78 17.27 -21.94
CA ALA A 28 12.69 17.42 -23.40
C ALA A 28 11.69 16.44 -24.03
N ALA A 29 11.70 15.15 -23.61
CA ALA A 29 10.77 14.15 -24.10
C ALA A 29 9.30 14.44 -23.71
N ALA A 30 9.09 15.09 -22.57
CA ALA A 30 7.79 15.51 -22.08
C ALA A 30 7.39 16.92 -22.57
N GLU A 31 8.20 17.57 -23.43
CA GLU A 31 7.97 18.91 -23.98
C GLU A 31 7.77 20.01 -22.92
N ILE A 32 8.45 19.87 -21.76
CA ILE A 32 8.40 20.86 -20.67
C ILE A 32 9.80 21.35 -20.28
N SER A 33 9.87 22.50 -19.59
CA SER A 33 11.13 22.98 -19.08
C SER A 33 11.60 22.19 -17.85
N LYS A 34 12.93 22.07 -17.65
CA LYS A 34 13.50 21.45 -16.46
C LYS A 34 13.00 22.08 -15.14
N PRO A 35 12.87 23.40 -14.99
CA PRO A 35 12.27 24.01 -13.79
C PRO A 35 10.80 23.59 -13.60
N THR A 36 10.03 23.49 -14.69
CA THR A 36 8.64 23.00 -14.64
C THR A 36 8.59 21.57 -14.16
N LEU A 37 9.47 20.70 -14.66
CA LEU A 37 9.53 19.30 -14.22
C LEU A 37 9.83 19.19 -12.72
N PHE A 38 10.83 19.90 -12.21
CA PHE A 38 11.18 19.84 -10.77
C PHE A 38 10.10 20.45 -9.85
N ARG A 39 9.26 21.34 -10.36
CA ARG A 39 8.10 21.83 -9.60
C ARG A 39 7.07 20.72 -9.34
N TYR A 40 6.95 19.76 -10.26
CA TYR A 40 6.00 18.63 -10.15
C TYR A 40 6.63 17.37 -9.56
N PHE A 41 7.89 17.13 -9.83
CA PHE A 41 8.65 15.97 -9.40
C PHE A 41 9.94 16.43 -8.73
N PRO A 42 9.93 16.63 -7.40
CA PRO A 42 11.09 17.17 -6.68
C PRO A 42 12.37 16.32 -6.81
N ALA A 43 12.23 15.01 -7.03
CA ALA A 43 13.33 14.09 -7.26
C ALA A 43 13.11 13.28 -8.55
N LYS A 44 14.20 12.77 -9.13
CA LYS A 44 14.15 11.91 -10.32
C LYS A 44 13.36 10.63 -10.07
N GLU A 45 13.47 10.09 -8.87
CA GLU A 45 12.74 8.92 -8.41
C GLU A 45 11.22 9.14 -8.42
N ASP A 46 10.76 10.36 -8.14
CA ASP A 46 9.33 10.71 -8.13
C ASP A 46 8.69 10.58 -9.53
N LEU A 47 9.49 10.67 -10.60
CA LEU A 47 9.03 10.41 -11.98
C LEU A 47 8.56 8.96 -12.16
N VAL A 48 9.19 8.01 -11.48
CA VAL A 48 8.82 6.59 -11.51
C VAL A 48 7.74 6.29 -10.48
N LEU A 49 7.89 6.86 -9.26
CA LEU A 49 7.05 6.54 -8.12
C LEU A 49 5.71 7.29 -8.10
N HIS A 50 5.48 8.21 -9.05
CA HIS A 50 4.20 8.92 -9.16
C HIS A 50 3.00 7.97 -9.25
N ARG A 51 3.17 6.81 -9.89
CA ARG A 51 2.15 5.76 -9.97
C ARG A 51 1.71 5.23 -8.60
N PHE A 52 2.56 5.34 -7.57
CA PHE A 52 2.22 4.96 -6.21
C PHE A 52 1.50 6.06 -5.43
N ALA A 53 1.53 7.31 -5.92
CA ALA A 53 0.90 8.43 -5.23
C ALA A 53 -0.61 8.21 -5.06
N ASP A 54 -1.27 7.64 -6.06
CA ASP A 54 -2.71 7.37 -6.06
C ASP A 54 -3.08 6.20 -5.12
N HIS A 55 -2.10 5.37 -4.73
CA HIS A 55 -2.29 4.21 -3.84
C HIS A 55 -1.93 4.49 -2.38
N VAL A 56 -1.34 5.67 -2.07
CA VAL A 56 -0.93 6.01 -0.70
C VAL A 56 -2.10 5.90 0.28
N ASP A 57 -3.27 6.39 -0.10
CA ASP A 57 -4.46 6.42 0.75
C ASP A 57 -5.41 5.23 0.51
N GLU A 58 -5.06 4.28 -0.35
CA GLU A 58 -5.96 3.19 -0.74
C GLU A 58 -6.41 2.36 0.47
N ALA A 59 -5.49 1.92 1.31
CA ALA A 59 -5.82 1.14 2.51
C ALA A 59 -6.69 1.93 3.49
N ALA A 60 -6.41 3.22 3.66
CA ALA A 60 -7.22 4.12 4.50
C ALA A 60 -8.64 4.29 3.95
N ARG A 61 -8.79 4.46 2.63
CA ARG A 61 -10.10 4.54 1.96
C ARG A 61 -10.89 3.25 2.11
N VAL A 62 -10.25 2.09 1.92
CA VAL A 62 -10.89 0.77 2.13
C VAL A 62 -11.46 0.64 3.55
N VAL A 63 -10.72 1.12 4.54
CA VAL A 63 -11.20 1.13 5.94
C VAL A 63 -12.34 2.13 6.13
N ALA A 64 -12.24 3.34 5.57
CA ALA A 64 -13.25 4.39 5.74
C ALA A 64 -14.57 4.04 5.02
N GLU A 65 -14.50 3.46 3.83
CA GLU A 65 -15.66 3.16 2.99
C GLU A 65 -16.28 1.78 3.25
N ARG A 66 -15.72 0.99 4.17
CA ARG A 66 -16.23 -0.34 4.48
C ARG A 66 -17.67 -0.32 5.00
N PRO A 67 -18.48 -1.34 4.72
CA PRO A 67 -19.77 -1.51 5.37
C PRO A 67 -19.63 -1.53 6.90
N ALA A 68 -20.54 -0.89 7.64
CA ALA A 68 -20.48 -0.73 9.10
C ALA A 68 -20.29 -2.06 9.87
N LYS A 69 -20.87 -3.15 9.36
CA LYS A 69 -20.78 -4.50 9.97
C LYS A 69 -19.49 -5.24 9.63
N ARG A 70 -18.62 -4.70 8.78
CA ARG A 70 -17.36 -5.35 8.40
C ARG A 70 -16.22 -4.76 9.19
N SER A 71 -15.36 -5.63 9.75
CA SER A 71 -14.16 -5.17 10.43
C SER A 71 -13.17 -4.51 9.44
N PRO A 72 -12.34 -3.57 9.91
CA PRO A 72 -11.27 -2.99 9.09
C PRO A 72 -10.37 -4.05 8.44
N LEU A 73 -9.97 -5.05 9.21
CA LEU A 73 -9.07 -6.09 8.73
C LEU A 73 -9.71 -7.00 7.68
N ASP A 74 -11.01 -7.33 7.82
CA ASP A 74 -11.75 -8.10 6.81
C ASP A 74 -11.93 -7.31 5.51
N ALA A 75 -12.11 -6.00 5.59
CA ALA A 75 -12.20 -5.15 4.41
C ALA A 75 -10.87 -5.13 3.64
N LEU A 76 -9.76 -4.98 4.34
CA LEU A 76 -8.40 -4.99 3.76
C LEU A 76 -8.02 -6.34 3.18
N GLN A 77 -8.32 -7.44 3.88
CA GLN A 77 -8.12 -8.80 3.37
C GLN A 77 -8.88 -9.01 2.06
N ARG A 78 -10.17 -8.64 2.04
CA ARG A 78 -11.01 -8.79 0.85
C ARG A 78 -10.46 -8.00 -0.33
N ARG A 79 -10.08 -6.72 -0.10
CA ARG A 79 -9.47 -5.89 -1.15
C ARG A 79 -8.20 -6.54 -1.73
N PHE A 80 -7.36 -7.12 -0.86
CA PHE A 80 -6.15 -7.80 -1.30
C PHE A 80 -6.45 -9.06 -2.12
N LEU A 81 -7.40 -9.89 -1.67
CA LEU A 81 -7.84 -11.10 -2.40
C LEU A 81 -8.50 -10.76 -3.74
N ASP A 82 -9.36 -9.74 -3.76
CA ASP A 82 -9.96 -9.23 -5.01
C ASP A 82 -8.86 -8.74 -5.99
N GLY A 83 -7.80 -8.10 -5.46
CA GLY A 83 -6.63 -7.71 -6.25
C GLY A 83 -5.87 -8.91 -6.83
N LEU A 84 -5.70 -10.00 -6.08
CA LEU A 84 -5.09 -11.24 -6.58
C LEU A 84 -5.93 -11.85 -7.73
N GLU A 85 -7.24 -11.87 -7.58
CA GLU A 85 -8.18 -12.41 -8.59
C GLU A 85 -8.09 -11.62 -9.91
N HIS A 86 -8.02 -10.29 -9.82
CA HIS A 86 -7.98 -9.40 -10.99
C HIS A 86 -6.56 -9.13 -11.52
N ARG A 87 -5.52 -9.81 -11.00
CA ARG A 87 -4.13 -9.60 -11.38
C ARG A 87 -3.68 -8.15 -11.22
N ASP A 88 -4.18 -7.48 -10.18
CA ASP A 88 -3.81 -6.11 -9.86
C ASP A 88 -2.30 -6.03 -9.59
N PRO A 89 -1.53 -5.18 -10.32
CA PRO A 89 -0.08 -5.02 -10.14
C PRO A 89 0.36 -4.75 -8.69
N VAL A 90 -0.48 -4.10 -7.89
CA VAL A 90 -0.20 -3.80 -6.47
C VAL A 90 -0.04 -5.08 -5.64
N THR A 91 -0.65 -6.19 -6.04
CA THR A 91 -0.50 -7.48 -5.37
C THR A 91 0.75 -8.26 -5.76
N GLY A 92 1.52 -7.76 -6.73
CA GLY A 92 2.68 -8.44 -7.31
C GLY A 92 2.31 -9.61 -8.22
N LEU A 93 1.04 -10.00 -8.27
CA LEU A 93 0.57 -11.15 -9.06
C LEU A 93 0.12 -10.69 -10.45
N CYS A 94 1.05 -10.17 -11.25
CA CYS A 94 0.78 -9.71 -12.60
C CYS A 94 1.94 -10.07 -13.52
N ASP A 95 1.67 -10.87 -14.56
CA ASP A 95 2.66 -11.33 -15.55
C ASP A 95 2.65 -10.51 -16.85
N ASN A 96 1.98 -9.34 -16.83
CA ASN A 96 2.05 -8.39 -17.93
C ASN A 96 3.49 -7.88 -18.11
N VAL A 97 4.02 -8.00 -19.33
CA VAL A 97 5.43 -7.68 -19.63
C VAL A 97 5.82 -6.22 -19.26
N HIS A 98 4.92 -5.27 -19.40
CA HIS A 98 5.19 -3.87 -19.04
C HIS A 98 5.23 -3.67 -17.52
N VAL A 99 4.37 -4.38 -16.78
CA VAL A 99 4.38 -4.38 -15.31
C VAL A 99 5.65 -5.03 -14.78
N LEU A 100 6.06 -6.15 -15.35
CA LEU A 100 7.31 -6.82 -14.97
C LEU A 100 8.53 -5.94 -15.26
N ALA A 101 8.60 -5.31 -16.43
CA ALA A 101 9.67 -4.38 -16.75
C ALA A 101 9.73 -3.20 -15.76
N PHE A 102 8.58 -2.65 -15.40
CA PHE A 102 8.49 -1.60 -14.39
C PHE A 102 8.96 -2.07 -13.01
N HIS A 103 8.52 -3.25 -12.54
CA HIS A 103 8.96 -3.80 -11.26
C HIS A 103 10.47 -4.12 -11.24
N ARG A 104 11.05 -4.62 -12.36
CA ARG A 104 12.50 -4.81 -12.49
C ARG A 104 13.25 -3.49 -12.39
N LEU A 105 12.76 -2.44 -13.03
CA LEU A 105 13.32 -1.09 -12.91
C LEU A 105 13.27 -0.62 -11.43
N LEU A 106 12.10 -0.74 -10.80
CA LEU A 106 11.85 -0.29 -9.43
C LEU A 106 12.76 -1.01 -8.42
N TYR A 107 12.69 -2.34 -8.39
CA TYR A 107 13.42 -3.14 -7.40
C TYR A 107 14.89 -3.33 -7.74
N GLY A 108 15.26 -3.17 -9.01
CA GLY A 108 16.66 -3.19 -9.46
C GLY A 108 17.43 -1.87 -9.24
N THR A 109 16.75 -0.80 -8.83
CA THR A 109 17.35 0.52 -8.62
C THR A 109 17.31 0.91 -7.14
N PRO A 110 18.44 0.87 -6.40
CA PRO A 110 18.47 1.11 -4.96
C PRO A 110 17.87 2.46 -4.53
N SER A 111 18.06 3.54 -5.30
CA SER A 111 17.51 4.85 -4.99
C SER A 111 15.98 4.88 -5.12
N LEU A 112 15.40 4.15 -6.07
CA LEU A 112 13.96 3.98 -6.19
C LEU A 112 13.38 3.21 -5.00
N VAL A 113 14.03 2.12 -4.59
CA VAL A 113 13.61 1.35 -3.40
C VAL A 113 13.68 2.22 -2.15
N ALA A 114 14.76 2.98 -1.95
CA ALA A 114 14.89 3.88 -0.81
C ALA A 114 13.77 4.94 -0.79
N ARG A 115 13.46 5.53 -1.95
CA ARG A 115 12.40 6.53 -2.06
C ARG A 115 11.00 5.95 -1.87
N LEU A 116 10.78 4.67 -2.26
CA LEU A 116 9.52 3.95 -2.08
C LEU A 116 9.14 3.83 -0.58
N TYR A 117 10.10 3.71 0.32
CA TYR A 117 9.83 3.70 1.76
C TYR A 117 9.10 4.94 2.25
N GLY A 118 9.39 6.12 1.70
CA GLY A 118 8.65 7.34 2.04
C GLY A 118 7.18 7.32 1.60
N TYR A 119 6.83 6.56 0.55
CA TYR A 119 5.43 6.32 0.17
C TYR A 119 4.77 5.35 1.14
N GLN A 120 5.48 4.31 1.57
CA GLN A 120 4.99 3.34 2.56
C GLN A 120 4.72 3.99 3.91
N GLU A 121 5.62 4.84 4.42
CA GLU A 121 5.40 5.60 5.65
C GLU A 121 4.14 6.47 5.60
N ARG A 122 3.86 7.12 4.45
CA ARG A 122 2.61 7.87 4.26
C ARG A 122 1.38 6.97 4.26
N SER A 123 1.45 5.80 3.62
CA SER A 123 0.37 4.82 3.63
C SER A 123 0.10 4.29 5.05
N GLU A 124 1.15 4.02 5.82
CA GLU A 124 1.05 3.60 7.22
C GLU A 124 0.40 4.69 8.08
N ALA A 125 0.81 5.95 7.90
CA ALA A 125 0.22 7.06 8.63
C ALA A 125 -1.27 7.24 8.31
N ALA A 126 -1.65 7.24 7.02
CA ALA A 126 -3.03 7.36 6.58
C ALA A 126 -3.90 6.20 7.10
N LEU A 127 -3.41 4.96 7.01
CA LEU A 127 -4.11 3.79 7.55
C LEU A 127 -4.24 3.87 9.06
N GLY A 128 -3.20 4.30 9.79
CA GLY A 128 -3.23 4.47 11.24
C GLY A 128 -4.32 5.45 11.69
N GLU A 129 -4.48 6.57 10.99
CA GLU A 129 -5.56 7.52 11.25
C GLU A 129 -6.94 6.91 10.98
N ALA A 130 -7.12 6.17 9.88
CA ALA A 130 -8.38 5.50 9.55
C ALA A 130 -8.75 4.43 10.58
N LEU A 131 -7.78 3.64 11.05
CA LEU A 131 -7.97 2.63 12.09
C LEU A 131 -8.33 3.26 13.44
N SER A 132 -7.68 4.37 13.81
CA SER A 132 -8.00 5.11 15.03
C SER A 132 -9.44 5.61 15.02
N LYS A 133 -9.90 6.19 13.91
CA LYS A 133 -11.30 6.62 13.73
C LYS A 133 -12.27 5.45 13.83
N ALA A 134 -11.98 4.33 13.15
CA ALA A 134 -12.82 3.15 13.16
C ALA A 134 -13.00 2.54 14.57
N ALA A 135 -11.96 2.56 15.40
CA ALA A 135 -12.02 2.07 16.78
C ALA A 135 -12.93 2.93 17.67
N VAL A 136 -12.95 4.26 17.44
CA VAL A 136 -13.84 5.19 18.16
C VAL A 136 -15.30 4.96 17.78
N ASP A 137 -15.60 4.79 16.48
CA ASP A 137 -16.96 4.57 15.98
C ASP A 137 -17.57 3.28 16.55
N THR A 138 -16.79 2.19 16.58
CA THR A 138 -17.23 0.91 17.17
C THR A 138 -17.52 1.03 18.66
N SER A 139 -16.80 1.89 19.37
CA SER A 139 -17.03 2.14 20.81
C SER A 139 -18.28 2.96 21.09
N ALA A 140 -18.72 3.80 20.13
CA ALA A 140 -19.91 4.65 20.25
C ALA A 140 -21.21 3.90 19.95
N GLU A 141 -21.18 2.87 19.10
CA GLU A 141 -22.36 2.09 18.69
C GLU A 141 -22.75 0.96 19.66
N SER A 142 -21.99 0.71 20.73
CA SER A 142 -22.39 -0.26 21.76
C SER A 142 -23.66 0.23 22.49
N PRO A 143 -24.83 -0.45 22.37
CA PRO A 143 -26.08 0.04 22.92
C PRO A 143 -25.99 0.15 24.43
N THR A 144 -26.33 1.31 24.93
CA THR A 144 -26.55 1.64 26.34
C THR A 144 -27.74 0.84 26.87
N GLY A 145 -27.53 -0.42 27.25
CA GLY A 145 -28.43 -1.08 28.19
C GLY A 145 -28.29 -0.46 29.58
N PRO A 146 -29.35 -0.41 30.43
CA PRO A 146 -29.28 0.14 31.79
C PRO A 146 -28.27 -0.66 32.62
N ARG A 147 -27.06 -0.09 32.78
CA ARG A 147 -25.98 -0.67 33.56
C ARG A 147 -26.04 -0.12 34.96
N THR A 148 -26.72 -0.88 35.85
CA THR A 148 -26.63 -0.72 37.30
C THR A 148 -25.39 -1.48 37.80
N GLY A 149 -24.27 -0.80 37.94
CA GLY A 149 -23.06 -1.30 38.58
C GLY A 149 -21.87 -0.34 38.42
N PRO A 150 -21.02 -0.13 39.45
CA PRO A 150 -19.83 0.69 39.32
C PRO A 150 -18.85 0.05 38.34
N ARG A 151 -18.47 0.76 37.28
CA ARG A 151 -17.39 0.36 36.35
C ARG A 151 -16.05 0.48 37.08
N THR A 152 -15.62 -0.59 37.70
CA THR A 152 -14.26 -0.77 38.21
C THR A 152 -13.40 -1.51 37.19
N GLY A 153 -13.14 -0.86 36.06
CA GLY A 153 -12.10 -1.26 35.14
C GLY A 153 -11.52 0.01 34.51
N PRO A 154 -10.22 0.29 34.66
CA PRO A 154 -9.64 1.44 34.00
C PRO A 154 -9.77 1.25 32.48
N ARG A 155 -10.22 2.27 31.76
CA ARG A 155 -9.87 2.44 30.34
C ARG A 155 -8.37 2.64 30.35
N THR A 156 -7.60 1.56 30.08
CA THR A 156 -6.16 1.52 30.22
C THR A 156 -5.43 2.18 29.06
N GLY A 157 -6.10 2.92 28.17
CA GLY A 157 -5.47 3.65 27.07
C GLY A 157 -5.66 5.15 27.24
N SER A 158 -4.57 5.89 27.35
CA SER A 158 -4.59 7.32 27.03
C SER A 158 -4.83 7.48 25.52
N PRO A 159 -5.38 8.59 25.03
CA PRO A 159 -5.51 8.86 23.58
C PRO A 159 -4.22 8.61 22.81
N ASP A 160 -3.07 8.88 23.40
CA ASP A 160 -1.75 8.63 22.82
C ASP A 160 -1.43 7.13 22.70
N ALA A 161 -1.84 6.31 23.68
CA ALA A 161 -1.64 4.85 23.64
C ALA A 161 -2.52 4.21 22.56
N ASP A 162 -3.76 4.68 22.40
CA ASP A 162 -4.68 4.20 21.35
C ASP A 162 -4.17 4.61 19.95
N ALA A 163 -3.66 5.83 19.79
CA ALA A 163 -3.04 6.29 18.55
C ALA A 163 -1.77 5.49 18.21
N LEU A 164 -0.94 5.17 19.20
CA LEU A 164 0.23 4.30 18.99
C LEU A 164 -0.20 2.89 18.57
N ALA A 165 -1.21 2.32 19.20
CA ALA A 165 -1.73 1.00 18.84
C ALA A 165 -2.24 0.96 17.39
N ALA A 166 -2.97 2.00 16.95
CA ALA A 166 -3.43 2.11 15.56
C ALA A 166 -2.27 2.22 14.56
N ARG A 167 -1.22 2.98 14.87
CA ARG A 167 -0.01 3.08 14.04
C ARG A 167 0.74 1.76 13.95
N LEU A 168 0.89 1.04 15.06
CA LEU A 168 1.53 -0.28 15.08
C LEU A 168 0.72 -1.29 14.26
N ALA A 169 -0.60 -1.26 14.35
CA ALA A 169 -1.48 -2.10 13.53
C ALA A 169 -1.33 -1.78 12.03
N ALA A 170 -1.33 -0.50 11.67
CA ALA A 170 -1.13 -0.05 10.29
C ALA A 170 0.21 -0.54 9.72
N GLY A 171 1.31 -0.37 10.46
CA GLY A 171 2.63 -0.85 10.05
C GLY A 171 2.65 -2.36 9.83
N GLN A 172 2.04 -3.15 10.72
CA GLN A 172 1.95 -4.61 10.55
C GLN A 172 1.15 -4.99 9.30
N ILE A 173 0.00 -4.36 9.05
CA ILE A 173 -0.86 -4.63 7.90
C ILE A 173 -0.13 -4.28 6.59
N ILE A 174 0.44 -3.08 6.49
CA ILE A 174 1.18 -2.63 5.30
C ILE A 174 2.40 -3.54 5.05
N ALA A 175 3.14 -3.91 6.11
CA ALA A 175 4.27 -4.83 5.96
C ALA A 175 3.84 -6.20 5.43
N VAL A 176 2.74 -6.77 5.92
CA VAL A 176 2.20 -8.05 5.43
C VAL A 176 1.82 -7.95 3.96
N GLN A 177 1.05 -6.94 3.57
CA GLN A 177 0.64 -6.75 2.17
C GLN A 177 1.85 -6.59 1.24
N ARG A 178 2.84 -5.78 1.65
CA ARG A 178 4.08 -5.56 0.89
C ARG A 178 4.89 -6.85 0.73
N ILE A 179 5.04 -7.65 1.79
CA ILE A 179 5.81 -8.90 1.75
C ILE A 179 5.11 -9.90 0.82
N LEU A 180 3.80 -10.04 0.91
CA LEU A 180 3.03 -10.91 0.03
C LEU A 180 3.16 -10.48 -1.43
N ALA A 181 3.03 -9.18 -1.73
CA ALA A 181 3.17 -8.66 -3.07
C ALA A 181 4.58 -8.86 -3.63
N LEU A 182 5.63 -8.63 -2.82
CA LEU A 182 7.00 -8.81 -3.23
C LEU A 182 7.32 -10.29 -3.52
N GLU A 183 6.76 -11.21 -2.74
CA GLU A 183 6.95 -12.65 -2.96
C GLU A 183 6.26 -13.11 -4.25
N ASN A 184 5.02 -12.67 -4.48
CA ASN A 184 4.32 -12.95 -5.73
C ASN A 184 5.11 -12.43 -6.94
N TRP A 185 5.58 -11.18 -6.88
CA TRP A 185 6.40 -10.61 -7.95
C TRP A 185 7.69 -11.42 -8.20
N ARG A 186 8.41 -11.82 -7.16
CA ARG A 186 9.65 -12.60 -7.31
C ARG A 186 9.42 -13.91 -8.05
N ARG A 187 8.33 -14.60 -7.78
CA ARG A 187 7.95 -15.84 -8.44
C ARG A 187 7.63 -15.60 -9.92
N ILE A 188 6.87 -14.56 -10.23
CA ILE A 188 6.57 -14.18 -11.60
C ILE A 188 7.85 -13.76 -12.35
N ASP A 189 8.73 -12.99 -11.71
CA ASP A 189 10.01 -12.57 -12.29
C ASP A 189 10.97 -13.75 -12.53
N ALA A 190 10.86 -14.80 -11.74
CA ALA A 190 11.57 -16.07 -11.93
C ALA A 190 11.00 -16.95 -13.06
N GLY A 191 9.87 -16.55 -13.69
CA GLY A 191 9.28 -17.20 -14.86
C GLY A 191 8.04 -18.04 -14.59
N GLU A 192 7.49 -18.02 -13.35
CA GLU A 192 6.21 -18.65 -13.11
C GLU A 192 5.08 -17.77 -13.70
N SER A 193 3.97 -18.38 -14.16
CA SER A 193 2.81 -17.62 -14.60
C SER A 193 1.96 -17.16 -13.42
N ALA A 194 1.23 -16.05 -13.58
CA ALA A 194 0.31 -15.57 -12.55
C ALA A 194 -0.78 -16.59 -12.21
N GLU A 195 -1.18 -17.42 -13.18
CA GLU A 195 -2.15 -18.51 -12.96
C GLU A 195 -1.58 -19.62 -12.07
N ALA A 196 -0.30 -19.99 -12.27
CA ALA A 196 0.36 -21.02 -11.46
C ALA A 196 0.60 -20.55 -10.01
N VAL A 197 0.94 -19.28 -9.81
CA VAL A 197 1.22 -18.69 -8.49
C VAL A 197 -0.05 -18.41 -7.69
N TRP A 198 -1.16 -18.10 -8.36
CA TRP A 198 -2.40 -17.61 -7.74
C TRP A 198 -2.94 -18.48 -6.58
N PRO A 199 -3.05 -19.83 -6.67
CA PRO A 199 -3.61 -20.64 -5.59
C PRO A 199 -2.80 -20.51 -4.28
N GLU A 200 -1.47 -20.52 -4.39
CA GLU A 200 -0.59 -20.40 -3.23
C GLU A 200 -0.57 -18.96 -2.69
N ALA A 201 -0.66 -17.95 -3.55
CA ALA A 201 -0.77 -16.56 -3.14
C ALA A 201 -2.05 -16.32 -2.32
N VAL A 202 -3.18 -16.91 -2.70
CA VAL A 202 -4.44 -16.84 -1.94
C VAL A 202 -4.30 -17.53 -0.58
N VAL A 203 -3.68 -18.72 -0.53
CA VAL A 203 -3.44 -19.44 0.74
C VAL A 203 -2.52 -18.62 1.66
N ALA A 204 -1.43 -18.06 1.12
CA ALA A 204 -0.50 -17.23 1.88
C ALA A 204 -1.18 -15.97 2.42
N ALA A 205 -1.99 -15.29 1.61
CA ALA A 205 -2.76 -14.12 2.03
C ALA A 205 -3.73 -14.46 3.17
N ASN A 206 -4.54 -15.53 3.02
CA ASN A 206 -5.48 -15.95 4.05
C ASN A 206 -4.77 -16.28 5.37
N ARG A 207 -3.63 -16.97 5.31
CA ARG A 207 -2.83 -17.30 6.48
C ARG A 207 -2.28 -16.05 7.18
N ALA A 208 -1.71 -15.13 6.41
CA ALA A 208 -1.11 -13.91 6.95
C ALA A 208 -2.17 -12.98 7.60
N PHE A 209 -3.31 -12.79 6.94
CA PHE A 209 -4.42 -12.02 7.53
C PHE A 209 -5.06 -12.74 8.72
N GLY A 210 -5.08 -14.07 8.74
CA GLY A 210 -5.47 -14.87 9.92
C GLY A 210 -4.56 -14.62 11.13
N GLN A 211 -3.25 -14.53 10.91
CA GLN A 211 -2.28 -14.17 11.96
C GLN A 211 -2.47 -12.74 12.47
N LEU A 212 -2.70 -11.77 11.55
CA LEU A 212 -3.03 -10.40 11.94
C LEU A 212 -4.30 -10.35 12.79
N ARG A 213 -5.34 -11.10 12.41
CA ARG A 213 -6.62 -11.13 13.15
C ARG A 213 -6.44 -11.61 14.59
N SER A 214 -5.59 -12.59 14.83
CA SER A 214 -5.32 -13.07 16.19
C SER A 214 -4.51 -12.08 17.05
N GLY A 215 -3.69 -11.23 16.42
CA GLY A 215 -2.87 -10.21 17.09
C GLY A 215 -3.53 -8.83 17.18
N LEU A 216 -4.40 -8.51 16.23
CA LEU A 216 -5.05 -7.20 16.10
C LEU A 216 -6.56 -7.26 16.41
N THR A 217 -6.91 -7.82 17.55
CA THR A 217 -8.30 -8.12 17.94
C THR A 217 -9.24 -6.90 17.92
N THR A 218 -8.73 -5.68 18.17
CA THR A 218 -9.50 -4.43 18.09
C THR A 218 -10.00 -4.12 16.67
N TYR A 219 -9.33 -4.65 15.64
CA TYR A 219 -9.61 -4.38 14.22
C TYR A 219 -10.08 -5.63 13.44
N ALA A 220 -10.22 -6.77 14.13
CA ALA A 220 -10.61 -8.06 13.57
C ALA A 220 -12.13 -8.18 13.32
#